data_9e49243af8d313bdaf7909f64b8195cf
#
_entry.id   9e49243af8d313bdaf7909f64b8195cf
#
_cell.length_a   1.000
_cell.length_b   1.000
_cell.length_c   1.000
_cell.angle_alpha   90.00
_cell.angle_beta   90.00
_cell.angle_gamma   90.00
#
_symmetry.space_group_name_H-M   'P 1'
#
loop_
_entity.id
_entity.type
_entity.pdbx_description
1 polymer ?
#
loop_
_entity_poly.entity_id
_entity_poly.type
_entity_poly.pdbx_seq_one_letter_code
_entity_poly.pdbx_strand_id
1 'polypeptide(L)'
;LTRTSISTIENHVLSELIRMWNNNEMDMVLCQYSNILPELRAHGIPTIYPLPSVSHIRDLANELLSTIELEHMRSNLPVIINVSPHSSTDNTPENIHQIYVCMEDFFKKNLMNCIPQKVDNHCSALTTVEMLQHITHNNKVCELNEFLTGKLHFECAVGYGIGANFDNAIRNSVNARKEAVQFGKSFIQNENGDMIGPLGSSDRRV
;
A
#
# COMPACT_ATOMS: atom_id res chain seq x y z
N LEU A 1 18.49 12.27 9.23
CA LEU A 1 19.49 11.53 8.43
C LEU A 1 19.85 12.41 7.24
N THR A 2 20.98 13.12 7.34
CA THR A 2 21.59 13.91 6.24
C THR A 2 21.90 12.95 5.08
N ARG A 3 21.34 13.24 3.91
CA ARG A 3 21.70 12.57 2.65
C ARG A 3 23.15 12.90 2.33
N THR A 4 24.09 12.09 2.78
CA THR A 4 25.47 12.15 2.31
C THR A 4 25.45 11.71 0.84
N SER A 5 25.99 12.53 -0.07
CA SER A 5 26.02 12.17 -1.49
C SER A 5 26.95 10.97 -1.70
N ILE A 6 26.60 10.10 -2.66
CA ILE A 6 27.42 8.91 -2.99
C ILE A 6 28.87 9.32 -3.28
N SER A 7 29.08 10.42 -3.99
CA SER A 7 30.41 10.96 -4.29
C SER A 7 31.22 11.35 -3.04
N THR A 8 30.56 11.81 -1.98
CA THR A 8 31.26 12.12 -0.71
C THR A 8 31.73 10.85 -0.02
N ILE A 9 30.93 9.77 -0.08
CA ILE A 9 31.31 8.47 0.47
C ILE A 9 32.46 7.88 -0.34
N GLU A 10 32.37 7.90 -1.66
CA GLU A 10 33.42 7.39 -2.57
C GLU A 10 34.75 8.11 -2.34
N ASN A 11 34.75 9.44 -2.24
CA ASN A 11 35.96 10.23 -1.96
C ASN A 11 36.56 9.92 -0.58
N HIS A 12 35.73 9.71 0.43
CA HIS A 12 36.22 9.32 1.74
C HIS A 12 36.86 7.93 1.73
N VAL A 13 36.20 6.95 1.09
CA VAL A 13 36.75 5.60 0.92
C VAL A 13 38.08 5.63 0.14
N LEU A 14 38.14 6.39 -0.94
CA LEU A 14 39.36 6.53 -1.72
C LEU A 14 40.53 7.08 -0.88
N SER A 15 40.29 8.14 -0.13
CA SER A 15 41.36 8.75 0.71
C SER A 15 41.88 7.79 1.79
N GLU A 16 40.95 7.03 2.43
CA GLU A 16 41.33 6.02 3.42
C GLU A 16 42.11 4.85 2.81
N LEU A 17 41.69 4.36 1.65
CA LEU A 17 42.40 3.28 0.95
C LEU A 17 43.83 3.72 0.53
N ILE A 18 44.02 4.94 0.02
CA ILE A 18 45.34 5.49 -0.30
C ILE A 18 46.19 5.61 0.97
N ARG A 19 45.63 6.06 2.09
CA ARG A 19 46.31 6.15 3.37
C ARG A 19 46.80 4.76 3.85
N MET A 20 45.92 3.77 3.82
CA MET A 20 46.25 2.39 4.24
C MET A 20 47.35 1.78 3.35
N TRP A 21 47.27 2.03 2.04
CA TRP A 21 48.32 1.56 1.08
C TRP A 21 49.66 2.16 1.39
N ASN A 22 49.75 3.48 1.57
CA ASN A 22 51.01 4.17 1.87
C ASN A 22 51.62 3.75 3.22
N ASN A 23 50.77 3.28 4.16
CA ASN A 23 51.25 2.75 5.45
C ASN A 23 51.60 1.27 5.42
N ASN A 24 51.53 0.58 4.27
CA ASN A 24 51.68 -0.88 4.14
C ASN A 24 50.70 -1.69 5.04
N GLU A 25 49.48 -1.15 5.21
CA GLU A 25 48.44 -1.79 6.03
C GLU A 25 47.58 -2.78 5.20
N MET A 26 47.78 -2.86 3.88
CA MET A 26 47.06 -3.75 2.97
C MET A 26 47.88 -4.14 1.77
N ASP A 27 47.58 -5.32 1.18
CA ASP A 27 48.24 -5.84 -0.01
C ASP A 27 47.43 -5.67 -1.28
N MET A 28 46.08 -5.60 -1.15
CA MET A 28 45.15 -5.45 -2.26
C MET A 28 43.80 -4.92 -1.75
N VAL A 29 42.96 -4.44 -2.68
CA VAL A 29 41.62 -3.94 -2.41
C VAL A 29 40.56 -4.70 -3.21
N LEU A 30 39.53 -5.17 -2.54
CA LEU A 30 38.26 -5.59 -3.16
C LEU A 30 37.30 -4.39 -3.15
N CYS A 31 37.14 -3.71 -4.29
CA CYS A 31 36.41 -2.47 -4.40
C CYS A 31 35.10 -2.65 -5.17
N GLN A 32 33.97 -2.24 -4.56
CA GLN A 32 32.64 -2.24 -5.19
C GLN A 32 32.30 -0.91 -5.89
N TYR A 33 33.11 0.13 -5.70
CA TYR A 33 32.87 1.45 -6.27
C TYR A 33 33.65 1.60 -7.58
N SER A 34 32.95 1.51 -8.71
CA SER A 34 33.60 1.60 -10.05
C SER A 34 34.25 2.97 -10.30
N ASN A 35 33.72 4.05 -9.75
CA ASN A 35 34.16 5.41 -9.99
C ASN A 35 35.57 5.70 -9.45
N ILE A 36 35.99 5.04 -8.36
CA ILE A 36 37.30 5.25 -7.75
C ILE A 36 38.39 4.28 -8.28
N LEU A 37 38.05 3.31 -9.11
CA LEU A 37 39.00 2.34 -9.65
C LEU A 37 40.15 2.99 -10.45
N PRO A 38 39.90 4.00 -11.31
CA PRO A 38 40.98 4.66 -12.03
C PRO A 38 42.02 5.30 -11.09
N GLU A 39 41.55 5.95 -10.02
CA GLU A 39 42.38 6.59 -9.01
C GLU A 39 43.22 5.58 -8.21
N LEU A 40 42.60 4.47 -7.76
CA LEU A 40 43.32 3.39 -7.07
C LEU A 40 44.43 2.80 -7.94
N ARG A 41 44.16 2.57 -9.22
CA ARG A 41 45.13 2.06 -10.18
C ARG A 41 46.26 3.06 -10.42
N ALA A 42 45.96 4.36 -10.50
CA ALA A 42 46.96 5.42 -10.66
C ALA A 42 47.93 5.46 -9.46
N HIS A 43 47.48 5.09 -8.26
CA HIS A 43 48.33 4.95 -7.07
C HIS A 43 49.03 3.60 -6.94
N GLY A 44 48.90 2.72 -7.96
CA GLY A 44 49.58 1.41 -7.99
C GLY A 44 48.94 0.38 -7.04
N ILE A 45 47.72 0.62 -6.56
CA ILE A 45 47.04 -0.27 -5.63
C ILE A 45 46.41 -1.46 -6.39
N PRO A 46 46.81 -2.71 -6.10
CA PRO A 46 46.20 -3.88 -6.70
C PRO A 46 44.72 -3.95 -6.34
N THR A 47 43.85 -3.87 -7.35
CA THR A 47 42.37 -3.73 -7.12
C THR A 47 41.63 -4.82 -7.86
N ILE A 48 40.78 -5.55 -7.15
CA ILE A 48 39.78 -6.46 -7.69
C ILE A 48 38.39 -5.77 -7.66
N TYR A 49 37.76 -5.72 -8.82
CA TYR A 49 36.37 -5.26 -8.93
C TYR A 49 35.47 -6.46 -9.19
N PRO A 50 34.60 -6.83 -8.22
CA PRO A 50 33.70 -7.96 -8.39
C PRO A 50 32.58 -7.57 -9.35
N LEU A 51 32.62 -8.10 -10.56
CA LEU A 51 31.51 -7.97 -11.50
C LEU A 51 30.46 -9.06 -11.19
N PRO A 52 29.18 -8.70 -11.07
CA PRO A 52 28.14 -9.70 -10.98
C PRO A 52 28.13 -10.57 -12.24
N SER A 53 27.96 -11.87 -12.10
CA SER A 53 27.82 -12.77 -13.24
C SER A 53 26.54 -12.49 -14.02
N VAL A 54 26.53 -12.79 -15.32
CA VAL A 54 25.34 -12.65 -16.16
C VAL A 54 24.16 -13.50 -15.60
N SER A 55 24.47 -14.68 -15.05
CA SER A 55 23.46 -15.51 -14.38
C SER A 55 22.84 -14.79 -13.18
N HIS A 56 23.66 -14.21 -12.31
CA HIS A 56 23.18 -13.49 -11.13
C HIS A 56 22.31 -12.28 -11.50
N ILE A 57 22.69 -11.50 -12.52
CA ILE A 57 21.86 -10.40 -13.04
C ILE A 57 20.52 -10.93 -13.56
N ARG A 58 20.52 -12.06 -14.28
CA ARG A 58 19.31 -12.68 -14.80
C ARG A 58 18.39 -13.17 -13.67
N ASP A 59 18.97 -13.79 -12.65
CA ASP A 59 18.22 -14.31 -11.50
C ASP A 59 17.54 -13.16 -10.74
N LEU A 60 18.25 -12.07 -10.47
CA LEU A 60 17.69 -10.86 -9.85
C LEU A 60 16.59 -10.22 -10.73
N ALA A 61 16.79 -10.18 -12.04
CA ALA A 61 15.77 -9.66 -12.96
C ALA A 61 14.50 -10.52 -12.95
N ASN A 62 14.63 -11.85 -12.94
CA ASN A 62 13.51 -12.76 -12.86
C ASN A 62 12.78 -12.64 -11.51
N GLU A 63 13.50 -12.51 -10.40
CA GLU A 63 12.92 -12.28 -9.07
C GLU A 63 12.12 -10.98 -9.04
N LEU A 64 12.67 -9.90 -9.60
CA LEU A 64 11.99 -8.61 -9.70
C LEU A 64 10.71 -8.72 -10.55
N LEU A 65 10.78 -9.37 -11.72
CA LEU A 65 9.61 -9.57 -12.58
C LEU A 65 8.52 -10.37 -11.85
N SER A 66 8.89 -11.46 -11.17
CA SER A 66 7.94 -12.26 -10.40
C SER A 66 7.29 -11.46 -9.28
N THR A 67 8.05 -10.59 -8.61
CA THR A 67 7.52 -9.70 -7.58
C THR A 67 6.50 -8.71 -8.15
N ILE A 68 6.80 -8.11 -9.30
CA ILE A 68 5.89 -7.19 -10.00
C ILE A 68 4.60 -7.91 -10.41
N GLU A 69 4.71 -9.12 -10.95
CA GLU A 69 3.54 -9.93 -11.34
C GLU A 69 2.64 -10.26 -10.14
N LEU A 70 3.24 -10.66 -9.01
CA LEU A 70 2.50 -10.92 -7.77
C LEU A 70 1.79 -9.68 -7.24
N GLU A 71 2.45 -8.53 -7.23
CA GLU A 71 1.84 -7.25 -6.83
C GLU A 71 0.69 -6.87 -7.77
N HIS A 72 0.86 -7.06 -9.07
CA HIS A 72 -0.20 -6.81 -10.05
C HIS A 72 -1.40 -7.75 -9.88
N MET A 73 -1.16 -9.03 -9.61
CA MET A 73 -2.24 -9.99 -9.29
C MET A 73 -2.98 -9.58 -8.01
N ARG A 74 -2.25 -9.17 -6.97
CA ARG A 74 -2.83 -8.73 -5.70
C ARG A 74 -3.66 -7.46 -5.84
N SER A 75 -3.20 -6.50 -6.62
CA SER A 75 -3.92 -5.24 -6.85
C SER A 75 -5.29 -5.44 -7.51
N ASN A 76 -5.45 -6.53 -8.25
CA ASN A 76 -6.70 -6.91 -8.94
C ASN A 76 -7.63 -7.81 -8.13
N LEU A 77 -7.27 -8.19 -6.90
CA LEU A 77 -8.17 -8.99 -6.06
C LEU A 77 -9.51 -8.27 -5.87
N PRO A 78 -10.63 -9.01 -5.85
CA PRO A 78 -11.94 -8.42 -5.64
C PRO A 78 -12.08 -7.90 -4.22
N VAL A 79 -12.67 -6.72 -4.11
CA VAL A 79 -13.03 -6.07 -2.85
C VAL A 79 -14.51 -5.76 -2.86
N ILE A 80 -15.21 -6.17 -1.82
CA ILE A 80 -16.59 -5.75 -1.57
C ILE A 80 -16.60 -4.66 -0.51
N ILE A 81 -17.20 -3.53 -0.87
CA ILE A 81 -17.53 -2.45 0.05
C ILE A 81 -18.93 -2.72 0.57
N ASN A 82 -19.11 -2.71 1.88
CA ASN A 82 -20.41 -2.96 2.51
C ASN A 82 -20.73 -1.84 3.50
N VAL A 83 -21.82 -1.13 3.28
CA VAL A 83 -22.22 0.07 4.06
C VAL A 83 -23.63 -0.10 4.58
N SER A 84 -23.81 0.12 5.89
CA SER A 84 -25.14 0.16 6.53
C SER A 84 -25.22 1.33 7.50
N PRO A 85 -26.42 1.74 7.93
CA PRO A 85 -26.53 2.57 9.11
C PRO A 85 -25.84 1.91 10.32
N HIS A 86 -25.21 2.73 11.17
CA HIS A 86 -24.59 2.23 12.40
C HIS A 86 -25.63 1.74 13.40
N SER A 87 -26.71 2.52 13.58
CA SER A 87 -27.80 2.15 14.47
C SER A 87 -28.88 1.34 13.76
N SER A 88 -29.46 0.36 14.46
CA SER A 88 -30.58 -0.41 13.96
C SER A 88 -31.85 0.44 13.81
N THR A 89 -31.98 1.53 14.57
CA THR A 89 -33.12 2.48 14.48
C THR A 89 -33.08 3.27 13.17
N ASP A 90 -31.90 3.47 12.59
CA ASP A 90 -31.71 4.20 11.34
C ASP A 90 -31.79 3.28 10.11
N ASN A 91 -32.01 2.00 10.31
CA ASN A 91 -32.08 1.01 9.23
C ASN A 91 -33.45 1.01 8.56
N THR A 92 -33.76 2.11 7.87
CA THR A 92 -34.97 2.30 7.08
C THR A 92 -34.69 2.23 5.57
N PRO A 93 -35.68 1.86 4.75
CA PRO A 93 -35.51 1.87 3.29
C PRO A 93 -35.07 3.23 2.73
N GLU A 94 -35.52 4.32 3.33
CA GLU A 94 -35.16 5.70 2.97
C GLU A 94 -33.66 5.97 3.25
N ASN A 95 -33.17 5.60 4.42
CA ASN A 95 -31.77 5.76 4.80
C ASN A 95 -30.86 4.88 3.94
N ILE A 96 -31.25 3.65 3.63
CA ILE A 96 -30.54 2.80 2.68
C ILE A 96 -30.50 3.43 1.29
N HIS A 97 -31.58 4.07 0.86
CA HIS A 97 -31.57 4.80 -0.41
C HIS A 97 -30.64 6.01 -0.38
N GLN A 98 -30.60 6.76 0.73
CA GLN A 98 -29.66 7.88 0.88
C GLN A 98 -28.20 7.40 0.84
N ILE A 99 -27.86 6.30 1.52
CA ILE A 99 -26.53 5.68 1.44
C ILE A 99 -26.21 5.33 -0.01
N TYR A 100 -27.14 4.69 -0.73
CA TYR A 100 -26.93 4.33 -2.15
C TYR A 100 -26.58 5.54 -3.01
N VAL A 101 -27.35 6.62 -2.91
CA VAL A 101 -27.12 7.86 -3.67
C VAL A 101 -25.78 8.49 -3.30
N CYS A 102 -25.44 8.53 -2.03
CA CYS A 102 -24.15 9.07 -1.57
C CYS A 102 -22.97 8.21 -2.06
N MET A 103 -23.10 6.89 -2.06
CA MET A 103 -22.04 6.01 -2.60
C MET A 103 -21.86 6.22 -4.11
N GLU A 104 -22.96 6.37 -4.85
CA GLU A 104 -22.91 6.66 -6.29
C GLU A 104 -22.18 7.98 -6.57
N ASP A 105 -22.51 9.04 -5.83
CA ASP A 105 -21.83 10.33 -5.90
C ASP A 105 -20.34 10.24 -5.56
N PHE A 106 -20.00 9.51 -4.48
CA PHE A 106 -18.63 9.30 -4.07
C PHE A 106 -17.80 8.58 -5.15
N PHE A 107 -18.35 7.51 -5.73
CA PHE A 107 -17.67 6.75 -6.78
C PHE A 107 -17.47 7.59 -8.05
N LYS A 108 -18.47 8.35 -8.47
CA LYS A 108 -18.33 9.29 -9.59
C LYS A 108 -17.25 10.33 -9.34
N LYS A 109 -17.21 10.91 -8.14
CA LYS A 109 -16.22 11.93 -7.77
C LYS A 109 -14.79 11.39 -7.80
N ASN A 110 -14.60 10.12 -7.41
CA ASN A 110 -13.29 9.46 -7.37
C ASN A 110 -12.97 8.67 -8.64
N LEU A 111 -13.73 8.87 -9.73
CA LEU A 111 -13.57 8.19 -11.01
C LEU A 111 -13.56 6.66 -10.92
N MET A 112 -14.25 6.12 -9.94
CA MET A 112 -14.37 4.68 -9.72
C MET A 112 -15.48 4.10 -10.61
N ASN A 113 -15.15 3.08 -11.39
CA ASN A 113 -16.13 2.32 -12.16
C ASN A 113 -16.88 1.31 -11.27
N CYS A 114 -17.46 1.79 -10.16
CA CYS A 114 -18.20 0.99 -9.21
C CYS A 114 -19.68 1.38 -9.26
N ILE A 115 -20.54 0.37 -9.26
CA ILE A 115 -22.00 0.57 -9.20
C ILE A 115 -22.45 0.02 -7.85
N PRO A 116 -22.98 0.88 -6.96
CA PRO A 116 -23.52 0.42 -5.70
C PRO A 116 -24.83 -0.36 -5.96
N GLN A 117 -25.10 -1.33 -5.10
CA GLN A 117 -26.32 -2.13 -5.11
C GLN A 117 -26.96 -2.07 -3.72
N LYS A 118 -28.29 -2.02 -3.70
CA LYS A 118 -29.05 -2.16 -2.45
C LYS A 118 -29.28 -3.64 -2.17
N VAL A 119 -28.90 -4.08 -0.97
CA VAL A 119 -29.07 -5.46 -0.53
C VAL A 119 -29.74 -5.42 0.84
N ASP A 120 -31.03 -5.72 0.87
CA ASP A 120 -31.85 -5.68 2.08
C ASP A 120 -31.61 -4.42 2.96
N ASN A 121 -30.80 -4.58 4.00
CA ASN A 121 -30.52 -3.55 5.02
C ASN A 121 -29.16 -2.86 4.87
N HIS A 122 -28.53 -2.92 3.69
CA HIS A 122 -27.24 -2.30 3.44
C HIS A 122 -27.03 -2.01 1.94
N CYS A 123 -26.01 -1.24 1.63
CA CYS A 123 -25.52 -1.06 0.27
C CYS A 123 -24.20 -1.78 0.10
N SER A 124 -24.00 -2.37 -1.08
CA SER A 124 -22.79 -3.09 -1.43
C SER A 124 -22.24 -2.60 -2.77
N ALA A 125 -20.92 -2.62 -2.94
CA ALA A 125 -20.28 -2.34 -4.22
C ALA A 125 -19.04 -3.20 -4.41
N LEU A 126 -18.78 -3.60 -5.66
CA LEU A 126 -17.58 -4.33 -6.04
C LEU A 126 -16.50 -3.36 -6.53
N THR A 127 -15.27 -3.56 -6.09
CA THR A 127 -14.08 -2.82 -6.53
C THR A 127 -12.85 -3.72 -6.51
N THR A 128 -11.64 -3.15 -6.61
CA THR A 128 -10.36 -3.86 -6.53
C THR A 128 -9.52 -3.36 -5.36
N VAL A 129 -8.47 -4.11 -5.01
CA VAL A 129 -7.51 -3.70 -3.96
C VAL A 129 -6.83 -2.38 -4.33
N GLU A 130 -6.50 -2.16 -5.60
CA GLU A 130 -5.90 -0.89 -6.06
C GLU A 130 -6.79 0.30 -5.71
N MET A 131 -8.09 0.21 -6.03
CA MET A 131 -9.04 1.29 -5.73
C MET A 131 -9.29 1.43 -4.23
N LEU A 132 -9.33 0.32 -3.48
CA LEU A 132 -9.41 0.36 -2.03
C LEU A 132 -8.24 1.12 -1.42
N GLN A 133 -7.00 0.80 -1.84
CA GLN A 133 -5.79 1.49 -1.38
C GLN A 133 -5.82 2.98 -1.68
N HIS A 134 -6.37 3.35 -2.85
CA HIS A 134 -6.53 4.75 -3.24
C HIS A 134 -7.47 5.50 -2.29
N ILE A 135 -8.71 5.00 -2.06
CA ILE A 135 -9.72 5.67 -1.23
C ILE A 135 -9.50 5.52 0.28
N THR A 136 -8.56 4.66 0.69
CA THR A 136 -8.19 4.47 2.09
C THR A 136 -6.78 4.97 2.43
N HIS A 137 -6.08 5.61 1.49
CA HIS A 137 -4.69 6.03 1.64
C HIS A 137 -3.80 4.91 2.20
N ASN A 138 -3.82 3.76 1.53
CA ASN A 138 -3.13 2.54 1.96
C ASN A 138 -3.59 2.07 3.37
N ASN A 139 -4.88 1.91 3.54
CA ASN A 139 -5.53 1.39 4.75
C ASN A 139 -5.38 2.26 6.01
N LYS A 140 -5.18 3.57 5.85
CA LYS A 140 -5.02 4.50 6.99
C LYS A 140 -6.28 5.25 7.34
N VAL A 141 -7.08 5.63 6.34
CA VAL A 141 -8.24 6.52 6.47
C VAL A 141 -9.44 5.90 5.77
N CYS A 142 -10.65 6.32 6.10
CA CYS A 142 -11.87 5.92 5.38
C CYS A 142 -12.54 7.16 4.77
N GLU A 143 -12.11 7.57 3.57
CA GLU A 143 -12.70 8.73 2.87
C GLU A 143 -14.20 8.55 2.59
N LEU A 144 -14.64 7.32 2.30
CA LEU A 144 -16.06 7.04 2.08
C LEU A 144 -16.88 7.34 3.34
N ASN A 145 -16.42 6.93 4.52
CA ASN A 145 -17.14 7.20 5.76
C ASN A 145 -17.20 8.69 6.09
N GLU A 146 -16.12 9.43 5.84
CA GLU A 146 -16.10 10.89 6.00
C GLU A 146 -17.08 11.58 5.05
N PHE A 147 -17.12 11.13 3.80
CA PHE A 147 -18.06 11.66 2.81
C PHE A 147 -19.51 11.40 3.21
N LEU A 148 -19.81 10.19 3.69
CA LEU A 148 -21.15 9.82 4.18
C LEU A 148 -21.53 10.66 5.40
N THR A 149 -20.66 10.78 6.40
CA THR A 149 -20.88 11.58 7.61
C THR A 149 -21.13 13.07 7.28
N GLY A 150 -20.47 13.58 6.24
CA GLY A 150 -20.67 14.97 5.81
C GLY A 150 -21.99 15.21 5.06
N LYS A 151 -22.67 14.16 4.58
CA LYS A 151 -23.90 14.29 3.78
C LYS A 151 -25.16 13.73 4.47
N LEU A 152 -24.98 12.75 5.34
CA LEU A 152 -26.09 12.07 6.02
C LEU A 152 -26.27 12.61 7.43
N HIS A 153 -27.50 12.49 7.95
CA HIS A 153 -27.86 12.91 9.31
C HIS A 153 -27.74 11.76 10.34
N PHE A 154 -27.17 10.63 9.92
CA PHE A 154 -26.95 9.45 10.74
C PHE A 154 -25.57 8.86 10.43
N GLU A 155 -25.05 8.10 11.38
CA GLU A 155 -23.75 7.45 11.23
C GLU A 155 -23.83 6.17 10.41
N CYS A 156 -22.78 5.90 9.63
CA CYS A 156 -22.66 4.70 8.83
C CYS A 156 -21.55 3.79 9.33
N ALA A 157 -21.76 2.50 9.21
CA ALA A 157 -20.76 1.47 9.39
C ALA A 157 -20.25 1.03 8.00
N VAL A 158 -18.94 1.15 7.77
CA VAL A 158 -18.29 0.79 6.50
C VAL A 158 -17.34 -0.36 6.73
N GLY A 159 -17.57 -1.48 6.05
CA GLY A 159 -16.71 -2.64 6.04
C GLY A 159 -16.21 -2.94 4.64
N TYR A 160 -14.91 -3.20 4.51
CA TYR A 160 -14.28 -3.64 3.27
C TYR A 160 -13.82 -5.08 3.40
N GLY A 161 -14.14 -5.91 2.42
CA GLY A 161 -13.69 -7.30 2.39
C GLY A 161 -12.85 -7.57 1.16
N ILE A 162 -11.58 -7.89 1.33
CA ILE A 162 -10.70 -8.38 0.29
C ILE A 162 -10.82 -9.89 0.25
N GLY A 163 -10.90 -10.49 -0.92
CA GLY A 163 -10.96 -11.95 -1.04
C GLY A 163 -10.13 -12.47 -2.20
N ALA A 164 -9.64 -13.71 -2.08
CA ALA A 164 -9.03 -14.43 -3.20
C ALA A 164 -10.04 -14.70 -4.34
N ASN A 165 -11.34 -14.66 -4.02
CA ASN A 165 -12.47 -14.74 -4.94
C ASN A 165 -13.63 -13.92 -4.41
N PHE A 166 -14.69 -13.81 -5.22
CA PHE A 166 -15.86 -12.99 -4.92
C PHE A 166 -16.57 -13.40 -3.63
N ASP A 167 -16.77 -14.71 -3.41
CA ASP A 167 -17.47 -15.22 -2.22
C ASP A 167 -16.69 -14.90 -0.92
N ASN A 168 -15.37 -15.03 -0.97
CA ASN A 168 -14.52 -14.66 0.15
C ASN A 168 -14.58 -13.15 0.42
N ALA A 169 -14.57 -12.31 -0.62
CA ALA A 169 -14.69 -10.87 -0.48
C ALA A 169 -16.03 -10.47 0.16
N ILE A 170 -17.14 -11.10 -0.24
CA ILE A 170 -18.45 -10.87 0.37
C ILE A 170 -18.42 -11.22 1.86
N ARG A 171 -17.97 -12.43 2.20
CA ARG A 171 -17.92 -12.87 3.60
C ARG A 171 -17.05 -11.95 4.45
N ASN A 172 -15.87 -11.57 3.95
CA ASN A 172 -14.95 -10.69 4.64
C ASN A 172 -15.55 -9.27 4.82
N SER A 173 -16.29 -8.75 3.83
CA SER A 173 -16.95 -7.44 3.95
C SER A 173 -18.05 -7.44 5.00
N VAL A 174 -18.81 -8.52 5.11
CA VAL A 174 -19.83 -8.67 6.15
C VAL A 174 -19.21 -8.70 7.54
N ASN A 175 -18.09 -9.41 7.72
CA ASN A 175 -17.38 -9.45 8.98
C ASN A 175 -16.80 -8.07 9.34
N ALA A 176 -16.13 -7.41 8.39
CA ALA A 176 -15.61 -6.06 8.60
C ALA A 176 -16.71 -5.05 8.95
N ARG A 177 -17.89 -5.15 8.32
CA ARG A 177 -19.03 -4.30 8.65
C ARG A 177 -19.59 -4.59 10.05
N LYS A 178 -19.63 -5.85 10.51
CA LYS A 178 -20.04 -6.18 11.88
C LYS A 178 -19.11 -5.52 12.91
N GLU A 179 -17.81 -5.56 12.69
CA GLU A 179 -16.83 -4.84 13.52
C GLU A 179 -17.07 -3.32 13.46
N ALA A 180 -17.33 -2.79 12.26
CA ALA A 180 -17.65 -1.37 12.09
C ALA A 180 -18.88 -0.93 12.87
N VAL A 181 -19.94 -1.74 12.90
CA VAL A 181 -21.15 -1.50 13.71
C VAL A 181 -20.82 -1.55 15.21
N GLN A 182 -19.98 -2.48 15.64
CA GLN A 182 -19.63 -2.64 17.05
C GLN A 182 -18.80 -1.48 17.60
N PHE A 183 -17.83 -0.99 16.81
CA PHE A 183 -16.85 -0.02 17.28
C PHE A 183 -17.10 1.42 16.78
N GLY A 184 -18.10 1.65 15.93
CA GLY A 184 -18.36 2.98 15.34
C GLY A 184 -17.25 3.49 14.42
N LYS A 185 -16.48 2.60 13.83
CA LYS A 185 -15.34 2.89 12.96
C LYS A 185 -15.34 1.97 11.75
N SER A 186 -14.60 2.33 10.71
CA SER A 186 -14.48 1.51 9.50
C SER A 186 -13.37 0.47 9.63
N PHE A 187 -13.57 -0.70 9.03
CA PHE A 187 -12.65 -1.83 9.07
C PHE A 187 -12.47 -2.47 7.70
N ILE A 188 -11.32 -3.12 7.50
CA ILE A 188 -11.02 -3.96 6.34
C ILE A 188 -10.73 -5.36 6.85
N GLN A 189 -11.30 -6.40 6.23
CA GLN A 189 -10.82 -7.77 6.41
C GLN A 189 -10.10 -8.21 5.14
N ASN A 190 -8.83 -8.63 5.29
CA ASN A 190 -8.00 -9.01 4.17
C ASN A 190 -8.28 -10.44 3.69
N GLU A 191 -7.60 -10.87 2.61
CA GLU A 191 -7.72 -12.19 1.99
C GLU A 191 -7.31 -13.34 2.91
N ASN A 192 -6.50 -13.08 3.93
CA ASN A 192 -6.06 -14.06 4.93
C ASN A 192 -7.01 -14.14 6.12
N GLY A 193 -8.01 -13.25 6.20
CA GLY A 193 -8.96 -13.17 7.31
C GLY A 193 -8.55 -12.21 8.43
N ASP A 194 -7.41 -11.51 8.30
CA ASP A 194 -6.97 -10.54 9.31
C ASP A 194 -7.81 -9.28 9.25
N MET A 195 -8.15 -8.74 10.42
CA MET A 195 -8.89 -7.49 10.55
C MET A 195 -7.93 -6.31 10.63
N ILE A 196 -8.07 -5.35 9.74
CA ILE A 196 -7.29 -4.11 9.67
C ILE A 196 -8.20 -2.96 10.07
N GLY A 197 -7.80 -2.22 11.07
CA GLY A 197 -8.57 -1.08 11.57
C GLY A 197 -8.41 -0.90 13.08
N PRO A 198 -9.12 0.06 13.66
CA PRO A 198 -10.04 0.99 13.01
C PRO A 198 -9.34 1.96 12.05
N LEU A 199 -9.97 2.22 10.89
CA LEU A 199 -9.46 3.23 9.97
C LEU A 199 -9.68 4.62 10.56
N GLY A 200 -8.70 5.50 10.37
CA GLY A 200 -8.73 6.87 10.84
C GLY A 200 -9.63 7.79 9.99
N SER A 201 -9.68 9.04 10.38
CA SER A 201 -10.17 10.15 9.59
C SER A 201 -9.00 10.94 8.99
N SER A 202 -9.20 11.55 7.83
CA SER A 202 -8.25 12.49 7.26
C SER A 202 -8.27 13.75 8.14
N ASP A 203 -7.33 13.88 9.07
CA ASP A 203 -7.09 15.14 9.77
C ASP A 203 -6.66 16.16 8.71
N ARG A 204 -7.62 16.90 8.17
CA ARG A 204 -7.35 18.16 7.49
C ARG A 204 -6.92 19.14 8.58
N ARG A 205 -5.64 19.12 8.96
CA ARG A 205 -5.06 20.27 9.61
C ARG A 205 -5.03 21.40 8.57
N VAL A 206 -5.91 22.34 8.79
CA VAL A 206 -5.92 23.66 8.14
C VAL A 206 -4.61 24.38 8.46
#